data_9cc75b3d98e4438b153b16ffbb1a0e17
#
_entry.id   9cc75b3d98e4438b153b16ffbb1a0e17
#
_cell.length_a   1.000
_cell.length_b   1.000
_cell.length_c   1.000
_cell.angle_alpha   90.00
_cell.angle_beta   90.00
_cell.angle_gamma   90.00
#
_symmetry.space_group_name_H-M   'P 1'
#
loop_
_entity.id
_entity.type
_entity.pdbx_description
1 polymer ?
#
loop_
_entity_poly.entity_id
_entity_poly.type
_entity_poly.pdbx_seq_one_letter_code
_entity_poly.pdbx_strand_id
1 'polypeptide(L)'
;MLESSLNTYKQAQATVSQAKASVSQAQAAVNRAKVNLGFCTIKSPVSGVIGEIPVYAGDQVTPMTQLTIVSGNQKMEAEFSLPESVLEAGVSSGYTQTDKARNIANLPDVTFVMKNGTEYPIKGRISTLTGVVNATTGSLACKATFPNPDGILYSGIQGTVVLPYSRHDVMVIPQTAVVRLQDKSLVYKVKSDSTATAVTVMTTDTGNGKDVIVTEGLNVGDRIVTVGANNVQEGQRVLFPAEPKKEK
;
A
#
# COMPACT_ATOMS: atom_id res chain seq x y z
N MET A 1 49.37 -1.81 71.15
CA MET A 1 49.47 -2.81 70.08
C MET A 1 48.23 -2.91 69.21
N LEU A 2 47.02 -3.06 69.74
CA LEU A 2 45.80 -3.13 68.93
C LEU A 2 45.55 -1.92 68.03
N GLU A 3 45.75 -0.69 68.50
CA GLU A 3 45.61 0.51 67.68
C GLU A 3 46.60 0.63 66.52
N SER A 4 47.87 0.22 66.77
CA SER A 4 48.89 0.20 65.72
C SER A 4 48.53 -0.80 64.60
N SER A 5 48.05 -1.99 64.96
CA SER A 5 47.58 -2.98 63.97
C SER A 5 46.37 -2.51 63.20
N LEU A 6 45.42 -1.82 63.84
CA LEU A 6 44.24 -1.25 63.20
C LEU A 6 44.62 -0.14 62.21
N ASN A 7 45.58 0.71 62.56
CA ASN A 7 46.05 1.76 61.65
C ASN A 7 46.77 1.17 60.44
N THR A 8 47.61 0.13 60.63
CA THR A 8 48.26 -0.55 59.52
C THR A 8 47.24 -1.20 58.59
N TYR A 9 46.18 -1.82 59.13
CA TYR A 9 45.10 -2.40 58.36
C TYR A 9 44.36 -1.32 57.52
N LYS A 10 43.99 -0.18 58.13
CA LYS A 10 43.33 0.92 57.44
C LYS A 10 44.21 1.50 56.33
N GLN A 11 45.50 1.59 56.54
CA GLN A 11 46.46 2.07 55.57
C GLN A 11 46.59 1.07 54.38
N ALA A 12 46.66 -0.20 54.67
CA ALA A 12 46.65 -1.23 53.63
C ALA A 12 45.33 -1.21 52.79
N GLN A 13 44.19 -1.03 53.46
CA GLN A 13 42.91 -0.92 52.80
C GLN A 13 42.82 0.34 51.89
N ALA A 14 43.35 1.50 52.36
CA ALA A 14 43.46 2.69 51.54
C ALA A 14 44.36 2.47 50.31
N THR A 15 45.46 1.80 50.44
CA THR A 15 46.37 1.45 49.32
C THR A 15 45.70 0.54 48.33
N VAL A 16 44.95 -0.46 48.79
CA VAL A 16 44.16 -1.32 47.92
C VAL A 16 43.07 -0.52 47.17
N SER A 17 42.42 0.36 47.88
CA SER A 17 41.39 1.21 47.25
C SER A 17 41.98 2.15 46.19
N GLN A 18 43.15 2.73 46.47
CA GLN A 18 43.89 3.56 45.52
C GLN A 18 44.33 2.75 44.29
N ALA A 19 44.85 1.54 44.50
CA ALA A 19 45.24 0.64 43.40
C ALA A 19 44.03 0.28 42.54
N LYS A 20 42.89 -0.06 43.15
CA LYS A 20 41.62 -0.31 42.42
C LYS A 20 41.19 0.88 41.58
N ALA A 21 41.27 2.12 42.13
CA ALA A 21 40.96 3.32 41.39
C ALA A 21 41.90 3.52 40.19
N SER A 22 43.19 3.25 40.33
CA SER A 22 44.17 3.35 39.25
C SER A 22 43.89 2.31 38.15
N VAL A 23 43.53 1.05 38.52
CA VAL A 23 43.10 0.04 37.56
C VAL A 23 41.84 0.46 36.82
N SER A 24 40.84 1.00 37.50
CA SER A 24 39.64 1.51 36.89
C SER A 24 39.91 2.63 35.88
N GLN A 25 40.83 3.53 36.24
CA GLN A 25 41.24 4.63 35.36
C GLN A 25 41.98 4.11 34.11
N ALA A 26 42.90 3.14 34.28
CA ALA A 26 43.58 2.53 33.17
C ALA A 26 42.60 1.76 32.27
N GLN A 27 41.65 1.04 32.85
CA GLN A 27 40.57 0.35 32.07
C GLN A 27 39.73 1.32 31.27
N ALA A 28 39.39 2.47 31.85
CA ALA A 28 38.65 3.52 31.14
C ALA A 28 39.46 4.10 29.96
N ALA A 29 40.79 4.23 30.12
CA ALA A 29 41.69 4.66 29.04
C ALA A 29 41.73 3.63 27.90
N VAL A 30 41.84 2.35 28.23
CA VAL A 30 41.78 1.25 27.26
C VAL A 30 40.43 1.22 26.51
N ASN A 31 39.34 1.39 27.24
CA ASN A 31 38.01 1.41 26.61
C ASN A 31 37.86 2.60 25.63
N ARG A 32 38.35 3.80 25.99
CA ARG A 32 38.38 4.95 25.07
C ARG A 32 39.23 4.66 23.83
N ALA A 33 40.41 4.08 23.98
CA ALA A 33 41.25 3.70 22.84
C ALA A 33 40.57 2.67 21.93
N LYS A 34 39.86 1.69 22.51
CA LYS A 34 39.08 0.69 21.75
C LYS A 34 37.94 1.34 20.98
N VAL A 35 37.23 2.30 21.57
CA VAL A 35 36.16 3.05 20.88
C VAL A 35 36.73 3.82 19.70
N ASN A 36 37.85 4.53 19.91
CA ASN A 36 38.51 5.27 18.84
C ASN A 36 38.97 4.35 17.70
N LEU A 37 39.52 3.19 18.03
CA LEU A 37 39.88 2.17 17.03
C LEU A 37 38.62 1.64 16.29
N GLY A 38 37.52 1.52 17.00
CA GLY A 38 36.23 1.12 16.41
C GLY A 38 35.75 2.05 15.28
N PHE A 39 36.02 3.35 15.41
CA PHE A 39 35.68 4.34 14.36
C PHE A 39 36.54 4.23 13.11
N CYS A 40 37.67 3.53 13.14
CA CYS A 40 38.47 3.24 11.96
C CYS A 40 37.85 2.19 11.04
N THR A 41 36.81 1.48 11.54
CA THR A 41 36.07 0.46 10.77
C THR A 41 34.60 0.83 10.73
N ILE A 42 34.15 1.33 9.60
CA ILE A 42 32.76 1.74 9.39
C ILE A 42 31.97 0.52 8.92
N LYS A 43 30.91 0.17 9.66
CA LYS A 43 30.01 -0.94 9.35
C LYS A 43 28.59 -0.42 9.13
N SER A 44 27.88 -1.01 8.17
CA SER A 44 26.46 -0.71 7.99
C SER A 44 25.64 -1.21 9.20
N PRO A 45 24.76 -0.38 9.78
CA PRO A 45 23.86 -0.79 10.85
C PRO A 45 22.68 -1.64 10.35
N VAL A 46 22.44 -1.65 9.03
CA VAL A 46 21.32 -2.35 8.40
C VAL A 46 21.80 -3.19 7.22
N SER A 47 21.08 -4.28 6.95
CA SER A 47 21.30 -5.08 5.75
C SER A 47 20.58 -4.41 4.57
N GLY A 48 21.25 -4.30 3.44
CA GLY A 48 20.68 -3.65 2.26
C GLY A 48 21.68 -3.48 1.14
N VAL A 49 21.30 -2.70 0.15
CA VAL A 49 22.14 -2.36 -1.01
C VAL A 49 22.84 -1.04 -0.72
N ILE A 50 24.14 -1.02 -0.91
CA ILE A 50 24.96 0.19 -0.78
C ILE A 50 24.80 1.01 -2.07
N GLY A 51 24.55 2.30 -1.90
CA GLY A 51 24.52 3.26 -3.00
C GLY A 51 25.93 3.68 -3.42
N GLU A 52 26.02 4.79 -4.14
CA GLU A 52 27.29 5.39 -4.55
C GLU A 52 28.12 5.82 -3.33
N ILE A 53 29.43 5.59 -3.38
CA ILE A 53 30.38 6.07 -2.39
C ILE A 53 31.14 7.24 -3.02
N PRO A 54 30.76 8.50 -2.72
CA PRO A 54 31.35 9.70 -3.36
C PRO A 54 32.71 10.07 -2.78
N VAL A 55 33.25 9.30 -1.83
CA VAL A 55 34.47 9.61 -1.08
C VAL A 55 35.57 8.60 -1.44
N TYR A 56 36.73 9.11 -1.80
CA TYR A 56 37.89 8.31 -2.18
C TYR A 56 38.96 8.28 -1.11
N ALA A 57 39.87 7.30 -1.19
CA ALA A 57 41.00 7.20 -0.29
C ALA A 57 41.92 8.44 -0.47
N GLY A 58 42.15 9.15 0.63
CA GLY A 58 42.87 10.42 0.66
C GLY A 58 41.99 11.66 0.82
N ASP A 59 40.66 11.51 0.69
CA ASP A 59 39.74 12.62 0.91
C ASP A 59 39.64 12.95 2.40
N GLN A 60 39.48 14.24 2.70
CA GLN A 60 39.22 14.71 4.06
C GLN A 60 37.76 14.48 4.41
N VAL A 61 37.49 13.68 5.41
CA VAL A 61 36.15 13.43 5.94
C VAL A 61 35.96 14.07 7.30
N THR A 62 34.76 14.58 7.55
CA THR A 62 34.32 15.15 8.81
C THR A 62 33.17 14.32 9.39
N PRO A 63 32.79 14.51 10.65
CA PRO A 63 31.61 13.83 11.21
C PRO A 63 30.30 14.10 10.49
N MET A 64 30.23 15.15 9.66
CA MET A 64 29.07 15.53 8.85
C MET A 64 29.14 15.01 7.41
N THR A 65 30.27 14.40 7.01
CA THR A 65 30.44 13.89 5.64
C THR A 65 29.63 12.59 5.45
N GLN A 66 28.70 12.62 4.50
CA GLN A 66 27.95 11.44 4.12
C GLN A 66 28.84 10.51 3.26
N LEU A 67 29.12 9.34 3.76
CA LEU A 67 30.00 8.38 3.07
C LEU A 67 29.24 7.57 2.02
N THR A 68 28.03 7.13 2.34
CA THR A 68 27.14 6.40 1.43
C THR A 68 25.74 6.32 2.04
N ILE A 69 24.78 5.85 1.23
CA ILE A 69 23.43 5.51 1.66
C ILE A 69 23.26 4.00 1.53
N VAL A 70 22.77 3.36 2.58
CA VAL A 70 22.38 1.96 2.54
C VAL A 70 20.86 1.89 2.55
N SER A 71 20.29 1.30 1.49
CA SER A 71 18.85 1.12 1.34
C SER A 71 18.46 -0.31 1.71
N GLY A 72 17.58 -0.46 2.71
CA GLY A 72 16.98 -1.76 3.05
C GLY A 72 15.90 -2.11 2.04
N ASN A 73 16.16 -3.06 1.14
CA ASN A 73 15.24 -3.40 0.05
C ASN A 73 14.33 -4.59 0.34
N GLN A 74 14.39 -5.18 1.52
CA GLN A 74 13.60 -6.39 1.85
C GLN A 74 12.10 -6.12 1.95
N LYS A 75 11.73 -4.90 2.32
CA LYS A 75 10.34 -4.45 2.39
C LYS A 75 10.28 -3.07 1.75
N MET A 76 9.34 -2.91 0.83
CA MET A 76 9.11 -1.63 0.16
C MET A 76 7.76 -1.07 0.60
N GLU A 77 7.71 0.23 0.83
CA GLU A 77 6.48 0.95 1.13
C GLU A 77 6.05 1.72 -0.12
N ALA A 78 4.84 1.43 -0.59
CA ALA A 78 4.19 2.22 -1.63
C ALA A 78 3.26 3.25 -0.98
N GLU A 79 3.49 4.52 -1.28
CA GLU A 79 2.60 5.61 -0.89
C GLU A 79 1.64 5.91 -2.03
N PHE A 80 0.35 5.93 -1.74
CA PHE A 80 -0.69 6.22 -2.73
C PHE A 80 -1.85 6.98 -2.09
N SER A 81 -2.64 7.62 -2.93
CA SER A 81 -3.82 8.36 -2.49
C SER A 81 -5.09 7.59 -2.84
N LEU A 82 -5.96 7.43 -1.88
CA LEU A 82 -7.26 6.78 -2.04
C LEU A 82 -8.37 7.84 -2.08
N PRO A 83 -9.17 7.93 -3.14
CA PRO A 83 -10.30 8.86 -3.20
C PRO A 83 -11.35 8.57 -2.12
N GLU A 84 -12.00 9.61 -1.61
CA GLU A 84 -13.04 9.49 -0.57
C GLU A 84 -14.20 8.59 -0.99
N SER A 85 -14.58 8.62 -2.27
CA SER A 85 -15.62 7.75 -2.83
C SER A 85 -15.36 6.25 -2.66
N VAL A 86 -14.09 5.85 -2.66
CA VAL A 86 -13.70 4.44 -2.41
C VAL A 86 -13.82 4.10 -0.94
N LEU A 87 -13.57 5.08 -0.05
CA LEU A 87 -13.76 4.92 1.38
C LEU A 87 -15.24 4.80 1.74
N GLU A 88 -16.10 5.61 1.14
CA GLU A 88 -17.56 5.54 1.34
C GLU A 88 -18.11 4.19 0.90
N ALA A 89 -17.64 3.65 -0.22
CA ALA A 89 -17.97 2.30 -0.65
C ALA A 89 -17.49 1.23 0.35
N GLY A 90 -16.37 1.46 1.03
CA GLY A 90 -15.85 0.62 2.12
C GLY A 90 -16.66 0.75 3.42
N VAL A 91 -17.18 1.93 3.74
CA VAL A 91 -18.03 2.17 4.92
C VAL A 91 -19.31 1.35 4.86
N SER A 92 -19.92 1.19 3.69
CA SER A 92 -21.06 0.28 3.48
C SER A 92 -20.70 -1.19 3.79
N SER A 93 -19.42 -1.54 3.82
CA SER A 93 -18.88 -2.87 4.17
C SER A 93 -18.46 -2.98 5.63
N GLY A 94 -18.81 -2.02 6.51
CA GLY A 94 -18.50 -2.06 7.94
C GLY A 94 -17.21 -1.31 8.36
N TYR A 95 -16.67 -0.46 7.50
CA TYR A 95 -15.54 0.41 7.83
C TYR A 95 -15.98 1.53 8.77
N THR A 96 -15.54 1.53 10.01
CA THR A 96 -15.78 2.61 10.98
C THR A 96 -14.48 3.30 11.35
N GLN A 97 -14.50 4.63 11.46
CA GLN A 97 -13.30 5.42 11.82
C GLN A 97 -12.75 5.11 13.21
N THR A 98 -13.57 4.50 14.07
CA THR A 98 -13.26 4.28 15.49
C THR A 98 -12.25 3.14 15.71
N ASP A 99 -12.15 2.16 14.78
CA ASP A 99 -11.29 0.98 14.92
C ASP A 99 -10.28 0.87 13.77
N LYS A 100 -9.43 1.88 13.61
CA LYS A 100 -8.42 1.94 12.51
C LYS A 100 -7.58 0.67 12.36
N ALA A 101 -7.16 0.07 13.47
CA ALA A 101 -6.32 -1.15 13.44
C ALA A 101 -7.08 -2.38 12.94
N ARG A 102 -8.36 -2.56 13.32
CA ARG A 102 -9.22 -3.64 12.83
C ARG A 102 -9.59 -3.46 11.37
N ASN A 103 -9.83 -2.22 10.96
CA ASN A 103 -10.20 -1.90 9.60
C ASN A 103 -9.06 -2.14 8.61
N ILE A 104 -7.82 -1.82 8.98
CA ILE A 104 -6.63 -2.11 8.16
C ILE A 104 -6.41 -3.62 8.01
N ALA A 105 -6.64 -4.39 9.08
CA ALA A 105 -6.48 -5.85 9.05
C ALA A 105 -7.51 -6.55 8.14
N ASN A 106 -8.67 -5.95 7.94
CA ASN A 106 -9.76 -6.49 7.13
C ASN A 106 -9.71 -6.01 5.65
N LEU A 107 -8.80 -5.08 5.32
CA LEU A 107 -8.61 -4.67 3.94
C LEU A 107 -7.99 -5.80 3.13
N PRO A 108 -8.41 -5.98 1.88
CA PRO A 108 -7.83 -6.98 1.00
C PRO A 108 -6.37 -6.66 0.68
N ASP A 109 -5.62 -7.68 0.33
CA ASP A 109 -4.26 -7.52 -0.16
C ASP A 109 -4.27 -6.72 -1.47
N VAL A 110 -3.29 -5.85 -1.64
CA VAL A 110 -3.16 -4.97 -2.80
C VAL A 110 -2.12 -5.51 -3.78
N THR A 111 -2.32 -5.26 -5.06
CA THR A 111 -1.36 -5.60 -6.11
C THR A 111 -0.69 -4.33 -6.61
N PHE A 112 0.63 -4.37 -6.79
CA PHE A 112 1.38 -3.28 -7.38
C PHE A 112 1.62 -3.55 -8.85
N VAL A 113 1.19 -2.63 -9.71
CA VAL A 113 1.40 -2.68 -11.17
C VAL A 113 2.45 -1.62 -11.52
N MET A 114 3.59 -2.06 -12.03
CA MET A 114 4.67 -1.18 -12.45
C MET A 114 4.25 -0.35 -13.67
N LYS A 115 4.93 0.76 -13.93
CA LYS A 115 4.61 1.67 -15.04
C LYS A 115 4.64 1.01 -16.44
N ASN A 116 5.38 -0.08 -16.59
CA ASN A 116 5.42 -0.90 -17.81
C ASN A 116 4.22 -1.84 -17.99
N GLY A 117 3.25 -1.81 -17.05
CA GLY A 117 2.08 -2.69 -17.05
C GLY A 117 2.31 -4.08 -16.43
N THR A 118 3.52 -4.38 -15.96
CA THR A 118 3.82 -5.66 -15.32
C THR A 118 3.33 -5.64 -13.87
N GLU A 119 2.56 -6.65 -13.49
CA GLU A 119 2.14 -6.84 -12.10
C GLU A 119 3.28 -7.40 -11.27
N TYR A 120 3.45 -6.85 -10.07
CA TYR A 120 4.37 -7.39 -9.09
C TYR A 120 3.80 -8.69 -8.51
N PRO A 121 4.55 -9.81 -8.51
CA PRO A 121 4.01 -11.12 -8.18
C PRO A 121 3.61 -11.29 -6.71
N ILE A 122 4.20 -10.51 -5.81
CA ILE A 122 3.93 -10.60 -4.38
C ILE A 122 2.95 -9.50 -3.98
N LYS A 123 1.84 -9.91 -3.38
CA LYS A 123 0.82 -8.97 -2.89
C LYS A 123 1.34 -8.17 -1.70
N GLY A 124 0.94 -6.92 -1.65
CA GLY A 124 1.20 -6.03 -0.52
C GLY A 124 0.02 -5.97 0.42
N ARG A 125 0.28 -5.46 1.62
CA ARG A 125 -0.75 -5.22 2.62
C ARG A 125 -0.75 -3.75 3.03
N ILE A 126 -1.92 -3.15 3.13
CA ILE A 126 -2.06 -1.78 3.61
C ILE A 126 -1.61 -1.74 5.07
N SER A 127 -0.63 -0.89 5.35
CA SER A 127 -0.01 -0.74 6.67
C SER A 127 -0.53 0.49 7.41
N THR A 128 -0.83 1.55 6.68
CA THR A 128 -1.25 2.82 7.29
C THR A 128 -2.29 3.53 6.42
N LEU A 129 -3.31 4.05 7.10
CA LEU A 129 -4.29 4.97 6.54
C LEU A 129 -4.19 6.28 7.33
N THR A 130 -3.93 7.38 6.63
CA THR A 130 -3.92 8.70 7.26
C THR A 130 -5.37 9.06 7.59
N GLY A 131 -5.70 9.33 8.85
CA GLY A 131 -7.09 9.60 9.25
C GLY A 131 -7.63 10.98 8.87
N VAL A 132 -6.95 11.68 7.94
CA VAL A 132 -7.31 13.04 7.50
C VAL A 132 -7.37 13.05 5.99
N VAL A 133 -8.53 13.43 5.46
CA VAL A 133 -8.73 13.66 4.02
C VAL A 133 -8.09 15.00 3.67
N ASN A 134 -7.29 15.03 2.63
CA ASN A 134 -6.77 16.26 2.08
C ASN A 134 -7.91 17.05 1.41
N ALA A 135 -8.28 18.18 1.98
CA ALA A 135 -9.39 19.00 1.51
C ALA A 135 -9.23 19.52 0.07
N THR A 136 -8.00 19.61 -0.42
CA THR A 136 -7.72 20.09 -1.80
C THR A 136 -7.92 18.99 -2.84
N THR A 137 -7.57 17.73 -2.50
CA THR A 137 -7.61 16.61 -3.44
C THR A 137 -8.76 15.63 -3.18
N GLY A 138 -9.50 15.77 -2.07
CA GLY A 138 -10.56 14.83 -1.68
C GLY A 138 -10.05 13.40 -1.50
N SER A 139 -8.79 13.24 -1.11
CA SER A 139 -8.15 11.94 -1.04
C SER A 139 -7.45 11.70 0.29
N LEU A 140 -7.33 10.44 0.66
CA LEU A 140 -6.65 9.95 1.86
C LEU A 140 -5.30 9.36 1.47
N ALA A 141 -4.23 9.76 2.16
CA ALA A 141 -2.93 9.17 1.94
C ALA A 141 -2.86 7.78 2.63
N CYS A 142 -2.41 6.80 1.88
CA CYS A 142 -2.30 5.42 2.29
C CYS A 142 -0.88 4.91 2.05
N LYS A 143 -0.44 3.96 2.87
CA LYS A 143 0.81 3.22 2.68
C LYS A 143 0.52 1.73 2.65
N ALA A 144 1.10 1.05 1.68
CA ALA A 144 1.09 -0.41 1.62
C ALA A 144 2.51 -0.94 1.64
N THR A 145 2.72 -2.00 2.39
CA THR A 145 4.03 -2.68 2.49
C THR A 145 4.04 -3.90 1.59
N PHE A 146 5.04 -3.98 0.73
CA PHE A 146 5.30 -5.09 -0.18
C PHE A 146 6.59 -5.80 0.24
N PRO A 147 6.56 -7.12 0.47
CA PRO A 147 7.78 -7.92 0.61
C PRO A 147 8.58 -7.88 -0.69
N ASN A 148 9.90 -7.73 -0.62
CA ASN A 148 10.76 -7.62 -1.80
C ASN A 148 12.00 -8.51 -1.66
N PRO A 149 11.82 -9.84 -1.56
CA PRO A 149 12.93 -10.77 -1.37
C PRO A 149 13.90 -10.78 -2.54
N ASP A 150 13.40 -10.62 -3.76
CA ASP A 150 14.20 -10.69 -4.98
C ASP A 150 14.79 -9.33 -5.39
N GLY A 151 14.53 -8.27 -4.62
CA GLY A 151 15.05 -6.93 -4.88
C GLY A 151 14.54 -6.29 -6.19
N ILE A 152 13.38 -6.73 -6.70
CA ILE A 152 12.81 -6.22 -7.97
C ILE A 152 12.32 -4.78 -7.83
N LEU A 153 11.80 -4.43 -6.66
CA LEU A 153 11.33 -3.07 -6.38
C LEU A 153 12.50 -2.22 -5.86
N TYR A 154 12.60 -1.01 -6.39
CA TYR A 154 13.60 -0.01 -5.98
C TYR A 154 12.92 1.23 -5.44
N SER A 155 13.60 1.95 -4.55
CA SER A 155 13.14 3.25 -4.07
C SER A 155 13.00 4.23 -5.22
N GLY A 156 11.87 4.95 -5.27
CA GLY A 156 11.56 5.90 -6.34
C GLY A 156 10.86 5.31 -7.57
N ILE A 157 10.60 3.98 -7.60
CA ILE A 157 9.81 3.38 -8.67
C ILE A 157 8.35 3.89 -8.59
N GLN A 158 7.76 4.15 -9.75
CA GLN A 158 6.37 4.57 -9.87
C GLN A 158 5.52 3.45 -10.44
N GLY A 159 4.27 3.39 -9.99
CA GLY A 159 3.30 2.40 -10.46
C GLY A 159 1.89 2.71 -9.96
N THR A 160 1.01 1.76 -10.16
CA THR A 160 -0.39 1.82 -9.73
C THR A 160 -0.65 0.74 -8.69
N VAL A 161 -1.27 1.12 -7.59
CA VAL A 161 -1.74 0.16 -6.59
C VAL A 161 -3.18 -0.22 -6.92
N VAL A 162 -3.42 -1.50 -7.15
CA VAL A 162 -4.75 -2.06 -7.42
C VAL A 162 -5.29 -2.64 -6.13
N LEU A 163 -6.39 -2.05 -5.64
CA LEU A 163 -7.13 -2.51 -4.48
C LEU A 163 -8.37 -3.26 -4.97
N PRO A 164 -8.43 -4.59 -4.85
CA PRO A 164 -9.64 -5.34 -5.18
C PRO A 164 -10.71 -5.09 -4.11
N TYR A 165 -11.93 -4.86 -4.54
CA TYR A 165 -13.07 -4.79 -3.64
C TYR A 165 -14.21 -5.64 -4.18
N SER A 166 -14.96 -6.28 -3.30
CA SER A 166 -16.12 -7.08 -3.66
C SER A 166 -17.39 -6.35 -3.24
N ARG A 167 -18.35 -6.28 -4.12
CA ARG A 167 -19.71 -5.84 -3.82
C ARG A 167 -20.63 -7.02 -3.94
N HIS A 168 -21.50 -7.20 -2.95
CA HIS A 168 -22.55 -8.21 -2.97
C HIS A 168 -23.87 -7.54 -3.38
N ASP A 169 -24.79 -8.31 -3.93
CA ASP A 169 -26.15 -7.88 -4.30
C ASP A 169 -26.19 -6.69 -5.29
N VAL A 170 -25.27 -6.69 -6.25
CA VAL A 170 -25.22 -5.69 -7.31
C VAL A 170 -25.60 -6.29 -8.66
N MET A 171 -26.34 -5.52 -9.45
CA MET A 171 -26.65 -5.89 -10.81
C MET A 171 -25.53 -5.44 -11.74
N VAL A 172 -24.94 -6.38 -12.46
CA VAL A 172 -23.85 -6.14 -13.40
C VAL A 172 -24.36 -6.38 -14.82
N ILE A 173 -24.12 -5.42 -15.69
CA ILE A 173 -24.46 -5.52 -17.11
C ILE A 173 -23.23 -5.19 -17.97
N PRO A 174 -23.11 -5.76 -19.18
CA PRO A 174 -22.06 -5.39 -20.11
C PRO A 174 -22.11 -3.90 -20.47
N GLN A 175 -20.97 -3.24 -20.53
CA GLN A 175 -20.89 -1.81 -20.89
C GLN A 175 -21.50 -1.54 -22.29
N THR A 176 -21.49 -2.53 -23.18
CA THR A 176 -22.10 -2.44 -24.52
C THR A 176 -23.63 -2.29 -24.51
N ALA A 177 -24.27 -2.62 -23.38
CA ALA A 177 -25.72 -2.43 -23.20
C ALA A 177 -26.10 -0.99 -22.82
N VAL A 178 -25.11 -0.21 -22.37
CA VAL A 178 -25.35 1.17 -21.90
C VAL A 178 -25.11 2.17 -23.03
N VAL A 179 -26.15 2.90 -23.38
CA VAL A 179 -26.10 4.00 -24.36
C VAL A 179 -25.99 5.31 -23.59
N ARG A 180 -24.92 6.04 -23.83
CA ARG A 180 -24.72 7.37 -23.22
C ARG A 180 -25.29 8.43 -24.13
N LEU A 181 -26.29 9.17 -23.65
CA LEU A 181 -26.91 10.27 -24.35
C LEU A 181 -26.76 11.52 -23.50
N GLN A 182 -25.83 12.40 -23.88
CA GLN A 182 -25.47 13.59 -23.11
C GLN A 182 -25.09 13.17 -21.66
N ASP A 183 -25.82 13.67 -20.66
CA ASP A 183 -25.55 13.40 -19.24
C ASP A 183 -26.32 12.18 -18.69
N LYS A 184 -27.04 11.42 -19.54
CA LYS A 184 -27.85 10.27 -19.12
C LYS A 184 -27.30 8.96 -19.67
N SER A 185 -27.26 7.96 -18.81
CA SER A 185 -27.04 6.57 -19.23
C SER A 185 -28.37 5.88 -19.41
N LEU A 186 -28.58 5.29 -20.59
CA LEU A 186 -29.83 4.61 -20.97
C LEU A 186 -29.53 3.16 -21.24
N VAL A 187 -30.47 2.29 -20.89
CA VAL A 187 -30.49 0.87 -21.29
C VAL A 187 -31.84 0.56 -21.93
N TYR A 188 -31.81 -0.16 -23.05
CA TYR A 188 -33.04 -0.59 -23.72
C TYR A 188 -33.53 -1.88 -23.08
N LYS A 189 -34.64 -1.79 -22.33
CA LYS A 189 -35.37 -2.90 -21.77
C LYS A 189 -36.35 -3.47 -22.80
N VAL A 190 -36.37 -4.78 -22.98
CA VAL A 190 -37.28 -5.44 -23.91
C VAL A 190 -38.53 -5.91 -23.18
N LYS A 191 -39.68 -5.43 -23.60
CA LYS A 191 -40.97 -5.86 -23.08
C LYS A 191 -41.38 -7.22 -23.60
N SER A 192 -42.45 -7.78 -23.03
CA SER A 192 -43.03 -9.08 -23.46
C SER A 192 -43.51 -9.12 -24.92
N ASP A 193 -43.81 -7.96 -25.47
CA ASP A 193 -44.22 -7.78 -26.90
C ASP A 193 -43.04 -7.59 -27.85
N SER A 194 -41.80 -7.82 -27.34
CA SER A 194 -40.54 -7.65 -28.06
C SER A 194 -40.26 -6.21 -28.51
N THR A 195 -40.86 -5.21 -27.89
CA THR A 195 -40.54 -3.81 -28.13
C THR A 195 -39.48 -3.32 -27.14
N ALA A 196 -38.55 -2.50 -27.61
CA ALA A 196 -37.53 -1.85 -26.79
C ALA A 196 -38.05 -0.57 -26.17
N THR A 197 -37.79 -0.39 -24.88
CA THR A 197 -38.11 0.85 -24.15
C THR A 197 -36.85 1.35 -23.49
N ALA A 198 -36.52 2.64 -23.70
CA ALA A 198 -35.39 3.28 -23.08
C ALA A 198 -35.67 3.52 -21.58
N VAL A 199 -34.78 3.04 -20.73
CA VAL A 199 -34.82 3.23 -19.27
C VAL A 199 -33.57 3.97 -18.86
N THR A 200 -33.72 5.08 -18.13
CA THR A 200 -32.55 5.77 -17.53
C THR A 200 -32.03 4.95 -16.38
N VAL A 201 -30.73 4.72 -16.37
CA VAL A 201 -30.05 3.95 -15.33
C VAL A 201 -28.94 4.75 -14.70
N MET A 202 -28.73 4.55 -13.41
CA MET A 202 -27.52 4.99 -12.74
C MET A 202 -26.49 3.87 -12.78
N THR A 203 -25.31 4.18 -13.32
CA THR A 203 -24.24 3.19 -13.48
C THR A 203 -22.96 3.63 -12.81
N THR A 204 -22.26 2.68 -12.16
CA THR A 204 -20.92 2.86 -11.60
C THR A 204 -19.96 1.93 -12.34
N ASP A 205 -18.79 2.43 -12.69
CA ASP A 205 -17.76 1.63 -13.36
C ASP A 205 -17.23 0.52 -12.41
N THR A 206 -17.02 -0.67 -12.96
CA THR A 206 -16.39 -1.79 -12.24
C THR A 206 -14.86 -1.70 -12.26
N GLY A 207 -14.27 -0.84 -13.07
CA GLY A 207 -12.83 -0.73 -13.28
C GLY A 207 -12.23 -1.80 -14.21
N ASN A 208 -13.04 -2.77 -14.68
CA ASN A 208 -12.58 -3.81 -15.63
C ASN A 208 -12.73 -3.40 -17.11
N GLY A 209 -13.39 -2.25 -17.38
CA GLY A 209 -13.64 -1.73 -18.72
C GLY A 209 -14.59 -2.56 -19.58
N LYS A 210 -15.20 -3.62 -19.04
CA LYS A 210 -16.12 -4.51 -19.77
C LYS A 210 -17.54 -4.45 -19.25
N ASP A 211 -17.69 -4.29 -17.94
CA ASP A 211 -18.96 -4.34 -17.24
C ASP A 211 -19.21 -3.07 -16.44
N VAL A 212 -20.44 -2.78 -16.15
CA VAL A 212 -20.86 -1.67 -15.27
C VAL A 212 -21.86 -2.20 -14.26
N ILE A 213 -21.81 -1.63 -13.06
CA ILE A 213 -22.77 -1.87 -11.99
C ILE A 213 -23.95 -0.92 -12.18
N VAL A 214 -25.16 -1.47 -12.20
CA VAL A 214 -26.40 -0.68 -12.21
C VAL A 214 -26.88 -0.55 -10.78
N THR A 215 -27.00 0.69 -10.30
CA THR A 215 -27.51 1.01 -8.97
C THR A 215 -29.00 1.29 -8.97
N GLU A 216 -29.51 1.87 -10.06
CA GLU A 216 -30.92 2.22 -10.19
C GLU A 216 -31.39 2.08 -11.63
N GLY A 217 -32.69 1.81 -11.81
CA GLY A 217 -33.37 1.83 -13.11
C GLY A 217 -33.71 0.46 -13.70
N LEU A 218 -33.10 -0.64 -13.22
CA LEU A 218 -33.40 -2.00 -13.66
C LEU A 218 -33.82 -2.88 -12.50
N ASN A 219 -34.58 -3.93 -12.81
CA ASN A 219 -34.95 -4.97 -11.85
C ASN A 219 -34.36 -6.32 -12.27
N VAL A 220 -34.12 -7.19 -11.28
CA VAL A 220 -33.65 -8.56 -11.55
C VAL A 220 -34.71 -9.29 -12.40
N GLY A 221 -34.26 -9.88 -13.50
CA GLY A 221 -35.14 -10.56 -14.47
C GLY A 221 -35.52 -9.70 -15.67
N ASP A 222 -35.17 -8.43 -15.69
CA ASP A 222 -35.39 -7.58 -16.88
C ASP A 222 -34.51 -8.06 -18.05
N ARG A 223 -35.11 -8.10 -19.24
CA ARG A 223 -34.41 -8.41 -20.48
C ARG A 223 -33.89 -7.11 -21.08
N ILE A 224 -32.60 -7.05 -21.39
CA ILE A 224 -31.95 -5.87 -21.94
C ILE A 224 -31.26 -6.16 -23.27
N VAL A 225 -31.11 -5.15 -24.10
CA VAL A 225 -30.34 -5.25 -25.35
C VAL A 225 -28.86 -5.08 -25.02
N THR A 226 -28.05 -6.10 -25.26
CA THR A 226 -26.61 -6.09 -24.97
C THR A 226 -25.74 -5.80 -26.19
N VAL A 227 -26.22 -6.17 -27.39
CA VAL A 227 -25.50 -5.99 -28.66
C VAL A 227 -26.33 -5.08 -29.57
N GLY A 228 -25.68 -4.05 -30.11
CA GLY A 228 -26.34 -3.11 -31.01
C GLY A 228 -27.25 -2.09 -30.32
N ALA A 229 -27.14 -1.92 -29.01
CA ALA A 229 -27.96 -0.97 -28.23
C ALA A 229 -27.94 0.45 -28.79
N ASN A 230 -26.82 0.90 -29.36
CA ASN A 230 -26.69 2.23 -29.97
C ASN A 230 -27.55 2.43 -31.24
N ASN A 231 -28.02 1.36 -31.86
CA ASN A 231 -28.81 1.39 -33.10
C ASN A 231 -30.31 1.17 -32.84
N VAL A 232 -30.70 0.96 -31.59
CA VAL A 232 -32.08 0.69 -31.20
C VAL A 232 -32.79 2.02 -30.90
N GLN A 233 -34.00 2.19 -31.44
CA GLN A 233 -34.87 3.30 -31.12
C GLN A 233 -35.99 2.87 -30.18
N GLU A 234 -36.53 3.83 -29.44
CA GLU A 234 -37.68 3.60 -28.55
C GLU A 234 -38.89 3.07 -29.33
N GLY A 235 -39.51 1.99 -28.85
CA GLY A 235 -40.64 1.34 -29.51
C GLY A 235 -40.26 0.38 -30.65
N GLN A 236 -38.98 0.26 -30.98
CA GLN A 236 -38.52 -0.61 -32.04
C GLN A 236 -38.63 -2.07 -31.62
N ARG A 237 -39.08 -2.91 -32.54
CA ARG A 237 -39.12 -4.38 -32.34
C ARG A 237 -37.74 -4.96 -32.42
N VAL A 238 -37.32 -5.66 -31.39
CA VAL A 238 -35.99 -6.31 -31.29
C VAL A 238 -36.15 -7.78 -31.63
N LEU A 239 -35.34 -8.28 -32.57
CA LEU A 239 -35.24 -9.69 -32.90
C LEU A 239 -34.27 -10.37 -31.93
N PHE A 240 -34.71 -11.43 -31.28
CA PHE A 240 -33.83 -12.26 -30.46
C PHE A 240 -33.00 -13.16 -31.40
N PRO A 241 -31.68 -13.30 -31.18
CA PRO A 241 -30.92 -14.36 -31.77
C PRO A 241 -31.54 -15.69 -31.31
N ALA A 242 -31.73 -16.64 -32.24
CA ALA A 242 -32.21 -17.96 -31.89
C ALA A 242 -31.33 -18.58 -30.80
N GLU A 243 -31.94 -19.09 -29.73
CA GLU A 243 -31.22 -19.77 -28.67
C GLU A 243 -30.29 -20.83 -29.26
N PRO A 244 -28.99 -20.85 -28.86
CA PRO A 244 -28.13 -21.96 -29.30
C PRO A 244 -28.73 -23.24 -28.74
N LYS A 245 -29.09 -24.16 -29.64
CA LYS A 245 -29.56 -25.50 -29.27
C LYS A 245 -28.49 -26.10 -28.34
N LYS A 246 -28.85 -26.38 -27.10
CA LYS A 246 -28.05 -27.23 -26.22
C LYS A 246 -27.92 -28.59 -26.92
N GLU A 247 -26.75 -28.81 -27.48
CA GLU A 247 -26.38 -30.20 -27.85
C GLU A 247 -26.29 -31.02 -26.55
N LYS A 248 -26.97 -32.15 -26.58
CA LYS A 248 -27.04 -33.11 -25.49
C LYS A 248 -25.72 -33.83 -25.29
#